data_68a017b3b1fc9d24cef230299b3d0180
#
_entry.id   68a017b3b1fc9d24cef230299b3d0180
#
_cell.length_a   1.000
_cell.length_b   1.000
_cell.length_c   1.000
_cell.angle_alpha   90.00
_cell.angle_beta   90.00
_cell.angle_gamma   90.00
#
_symmetry.space_group_name_H-M   'P 1'
#
loop_
_entity.id
_entity.type
_entity.pdbx_description
1 polymer ?
#
loop_
_entity_poly.entity_id
_entity_poly.type
_entity_poly.pdbx_seq_one_letter_code
_entity_poly.pdbx_strand_id
1 'polypeptide(L)'
;EEKGFRGFTDGIDYNLFGLKAVVKGKGWMAFAAYNKSSGDTGMFNSWGGDPAYTSTIFSRNAYRENVSAYKIGVKYNFMKNLFAMLAYANYGESDTLGYGGAGTAAQTDAEEIDLVIVYKPIKDLMLKLFHADRTSEYDGTVDRTQSHTRLIASYKF
;
A
#
# COMPACT_ATOMS: atom_id res chain seq x y z
N GLU A 1 18.44 4.77 16.08
CA GLU A 1 17.56 5.58 16.97
C GLU A 1 17.63 7.06 16.55
N GLU A 2 16.52 7.62 16.06
CA GLU A 2 16.41 9.05 15.83
C GLU A 2 15.61 9.66 16.98
N LYS A 3 16.30 10.20 17.97
CA LYS A 3 15.68 10.87 19.13
C LYS A 3 15.17 12.24 18.76
N GLY A 4 13.93 12.54 19.11
CA GLY A 4 13.38 13.90 19.04
C GLY A 4 12.95 14.38 17.66
N PHE A 5 12.83 13.51 16.66
CA PHE A 5 12.39 13.91 15.34
C PHE A 5 10.85 13.98 15.26
N ARG A 6 10.32 15.13 14.86
CA ARG A 6 8.88 15.39 14.62
C ARG A 6 7.93 15.05 15.78
N GLY A 7 8.35 15.30 17.02
CA GLY A 7 7.49 15.12 18.19
C GLY A 7 7.57 13.75 18.87
N PHE A 8 8.42 12.87 18.39
CA PHE A 8 8.78 11.66 19.13
C PHE A 8 9.81 12.02 20.20
N THR A 9 9.43 11.90 21.46
CA THR A 9 10.30 12.19 22.61
C THR A 9 11.33 11.09 22.86
N ASP A 10 10.98 9.85 22.50
CA ASP A 10 11.74 8.65 22.86
C ASP A 10 12.43 7.95 21.67
N GLY A 11 12.37 8.57 20.48
CA GLY A 11 12.94 8.03 19.25
C GLY A 11 11.94 7.21 18.43
N ILE A 12 12.44 6.53 17.41
CA ILE A 12 11.66 5.59 16.58
C ILE A 12 12.17 4.19 16.87
N ASP A 13 11.31 3.35 17.44
CA ASP A 13 11.52 1.91 17.55
C ASP A 13 10.61 1.20 16.55
N TYR A 14 11.20 0.78 15.43
CA TYR A 14 10.48 0.15 14.34
C TYR A 14 11.36 -0.86 13.61
N ASN A 15 10.86 -2.05 13.46
CA ASN A 15 11.45 -3.10 12.64
C ASN A 15 10.45 -3.56 11.58
N LEU A 16 10.92 -3.85 10.38
CA LEU A 16 10.09 -4.35 9.29
C LEU A 16 10.74 -5.60 8.67
N PHE A 17 10.00 -6.69 8.72
CA PHE A 17 10.31 -7.90 7.96
C PHE A 17 9.38 -7.99 6.75
N GLY A 18 9.90 -8.40 5.60
CA GLY A 18 9.10 -8.57 4.39
C GLY A 18 9.54 -9.75 3.54
N LEU A 19 8.55 -10.44 2.96
CA LEU A 19 8.74 -11.51 2.00
C LEU A 19 7.83 -11.30 0.79
N LYS A 20 8.34 -11.56 -0.41
CA LYS A 20 7.57 -11.50 -1.65
C LYS A 20 7.93 -12.65 -2.57
N ALA A 21 6.92 -13.36 -3.04
CA ALA A 21 7.02 -14.38 -4.08
C ALA A 21 6.35 -13.89 -5.36
N VAL A 22 6.94 -14.23 -6.51
CA VAL A 22 6.44 -13.84 -7.84
C VAL A 22 6.52 -15.03 -8.76
N VAL A 23 5.43 -15.36 -9.43
CA VAL A 23 5.35 -16.35 -10.50
C VAL A 23 5.00 -15.64 -11.80
N LYS A 24 5.68 -16.00 -12.89
CA LYS A 24 5.47 -15.39 -14.21
C LYS A 24 5.21 -16.49 -15.24
N GLY A 25 4.26 -16.23 -16.13
CA GLY A 25 3.98 -17.01 -17.30
C GLY A 25 3.91 -16.16 -18.57
N LYS A 26 3.53 -16.76 -19.68
CA LYS A 26 3.39 -16.03 -20.95
C LYS A 26 2.24 -15.01 -20.85
N GLY A 27 2.60 -13.75 -20.78
CA GLY A 27 1.64 -12.64 -20.72
C GLY A 27 1.03 -12.35 -19.35
N TRP A 28 1.37 -13.08 -18.29
CA TRP A 28 0.85 -12.84 -16.96
C TRP A 28 1.92 -12.95 -15.86
N MET A 29 1.61 -12.36 -14.73
CA MET A 29 2.40 -12.43 -13.50
C MET A 29 1.43 -12.47 -12.31
N ALA A 30 1.69 -13.34 -11.35
CA ALA A 30 1.03 -13.32 -10.05
C ALA A 30 2.07 -13.12 -8.95
N PHE A 31 1.68 -12.50 -7.86
CA PHE A 31 2.54 -12.31 -6.71
C PHE A 31 1.77 -12.43 -5.40
N ALA A 32 2.49 -12.82 -4.37
CA ALA A 32 2.07 -12.74 -2.98
C ALA A 32 3.18 -12.07 -2.17
N ALA A 33 2.79 -11.24 -1.23
CA ALA A 33 3.70 -10.53 -0.35
C ALA A 33 3.18 -10.53 1.08
N TYR A 34 4.09 -10.51 2.03
CA TYR A 34 3.84 -10.41 3.45
C TYR A 34 4.81 -9.42 4.06
N ASN A 35 4.32 -8.60 4.98
CA ASN A 35 5.13 -7.77 5.84
C ASN A 35 4.68 -7.89 7.30
N LYS A 36 5.63 -7.87 8.21
CA LYS A 36 5.41 -7.75 9.65
C LYS A 36 6.22 -6.59 10.16
N SER A 37 5.56 -5.62 10.77
CA SER A 37 6.23 -4.60 11.58
C SER A 37 6.19 -4.97 13.06
N SER A 38 7.15 -4.48 13.81
CA SER A 38 7.24 -4.59 15.26
C SER A 38 8.03 -3.41 15.84
N GLY A 39 7.81 -3.09 17.08
CA GLY A 39 8.35 -1.94 17.78
C GLY A 39 7.24 -1.07 18.37
N ASP A 40 7.60 -0.04 19.11
CA ASP A 40 6.66 0.81 19.84
C ASP A 40 6.20 2.05 19.05
N THR A 41 6.61 2.13 17.78
CA THR A 41 6.23 3.25 16.90
C THR A 41 5.98 2.78 15.47
N GLY A 42 5.16 3.53 14.72
CA GLY A 42 5.13 3.43 13.26
C GLY A 42 6.34 4.15 12.64
N MET A 43 6.82 3.66 11.53
CA MET A 43 7.88 4.33 10.77
C MET A 43 7.32 5.51 9.98
N PHE A 44 7.94 6.67 10.07
CA PHE A 44 7.71 7.73 9.10
C PHE A 44 8.36 7.38 7.77
N ASN A 45 7.60 7.52 6.70
CA ASN A 45 8.13 7.40 5.35
C ASN A 45 9.04 8.59 5.04
N SER A 46 10.28 8.49 5.46
CA SER A 46 11.34 9.43 5.15
C SER A 46 12.16 8.89 3.98
N TRP A 47 12.73 9.79 3.17
CA TRP A 47 13.74 9.45 2.17
C TRP A 47 13.28 8.65 0.94
N GLY A 48 12.03 8.84 0.51
CA GLY A 48 11.62 8.58 -0.87
C GLY A 48 11.17 7.18 -1.23
N GLY A 49 11.03 6.25 -0.31
CA GLY A 49 10.53 4.92 -0.61
C GLY A 49 9.76 4.27 0.53
N ASP A 50 8.70 3.54 0.20
CA ASP A 50 8.07 2.62 1.14
C ASP A 50 8.71 1.24 0.93
N PRO A 51 9.49 0.72 1.89
CA PRO A 51 10.16 -0.57 1.76
C PRO A 51 9.21 -1.76 1.82
N ALA A 52 7.96 -1.55 2.21
CA ALA A 52 6.99 -2.61 2.37
C ALA A 52 6.46 -3.15 1.04
N TYR A 53 6.48 -4.47 0.88
CA TYR A 53 5.94 -5.14 -0.30
C TYR A 53 4.42 -5.17 -0.36
N THR A 54 3.74 -4.90 0.76
CA THR A 54 2.28 -4.91 0.89
C THR A 54 1.63 -3.57 0.62
N SER A 55 2.39 -2.50 0.47
CA SER A 55 1.83 -1.16 0.21
C SER A 55 0.96 -1.09 -1.03
N THR A 56 -0.12 -0.37 -0.93
CA THR A 56 -1.17 -0.17 -1.93
C THR A 56 -1.26 1.29 -2.35
N ILE A 57 -2.32 1.69 -3.05
CA ILE A 57 -2.52 3.07 -3.48
C ILE A 57 -2.78 3.99 -2.27
N PHE A 58 -3.61 3.56 -1.32
CA PHE A 58 -3.95 4.34 -0.12
C PHE A 58 -3.23 3.89 1.13
N SER A 59 -2.96 2.58 1.26
CA SER A 59 -2.49 1.98 2.49
C SER A 59 -1.01 1.68 2.44
N ARG A 60 -0.30 1.96 3.52
CA ARG A 60 1.12 1.67 3.68
C ARG A 60 1.38 1.01 5.02
N ASN A 61 2.21 -0.01 5.03
CA ASN A 61 2.62 -0.69 6.25
C ASN A 61 3.47 0.21 7.17
N ALA A 62 4.23 1.12 6.57
CA ALA A 62 5.23 1.93 7.28
C ALA A 62 4.66 2.78 8.42
N TYR A 63 3.41 3.21 8.33
CA TYR A 63 2.79 4.04 9.37
C TYR A 63 2.06 3.26 10.46
N ARG A 64 2.15 1.92 10.42
CA ARG A 64 1.43 1.03 11.32
C ARG A 64 2.39 0.35 12.27
N GLU A 65 2.08 0.46 13.52
CA GLU A 65 2.76 -0.20 14.62
C GLU A 65 2.28 -1.65 14.76
N ASN A 66 3.22 -2.57 14.95
CA ASN A 66 2.95 -4.00 15.23
C ASN A 66 2.04 -4.73 14.22
N VAL A 67 1.93 -4.26 12.98
CA VAL A 67 0.98 -4.80 12.02
C VAL A 67 1.55 -5.98 11.23
N SER A 68 0.69 -6.96 10.98
CA SER A 68 0.89 -8.00 9.97
C SER A 68 0.06 -7.66 8.73
N ALA A 69 0.69 -7.61 7.57
CA ALA A 69 0.02 -7.30 6.32
C ALA A 69 0.34 -8.33 5.24
N TYR A 70 -0.62 -8.61 4.38
CA TYR A 70 -0.40 -9.42 3.18
C TYR A 70 -0.99 -8.74 1.96
N LYS A 71 -0.40 -9.02 0.80
CA LYS A 71 -0.87 -8.55 -0.49
C LYS A 71 -0.75 -9.64 -1.52
N ILE A 72 -1.80 -9.83 -2.29
CA ILE A 72 -1.80 -10.70 -3.45
C ILE A 72 -2.18 -9.90 -4.68
N GLY A 73 -1.71 -10.31 -5.84
CA GLY A 73 -2.10 -9.62 -7.07
C GLY A 73 -1.75 -10.38 -8.32
N VAL A 74 -2.43 -10.02 -9.39
CA VAL A 74 -2.23 -10.55 -10.73
C VAL A 74 -2.12 -9.41 -11.72
N LYS A 75 -1.18 -9.55 -12.64
CA LYS A 75 -1.03 -8.67 -13.81
C LYS A 75 -1.20 -9.50 -15.06
N TYR A 76 -1.96 -9.00 -16.02
CA TYR A 76 -2.13 -9.61 -17.34
C TYR A 76 -1.86 -8.60 -18.45
N ASN A 77 -1.03 -9.01 -19.42
CA ASN A 77 -0.72 -8.22 -20.60
C ASN A 77 -1.62 -8.70 -21.74
N PHE A 78 -2.66 -7.93 -22.06
CA PHE A 78 -3.58 -8.22 -23.17
C PHE A 78 -2.90 -8.04 -24.52
N MET A 79 -2.02 -7.03 -24.59
CA MET A 79 -1.22 -6.68 -25.76
C MET A 79 0.17 -6.20 -25.29
N LYS A 80 1.10 -6.00 -26.22
CA LYS A 80 2.43 -5.44 -25.91
C LYS A 80 2.39 -4.08 -25.20
N ASN A 81 1.33 -3.32 -25.47
CA ASN A 81 1.14 -1.94 -25.01
C ASN A 81 -0.07 -1.76 -24.06
N LEU A 82 -0.75 -2.84 -23.67
CA LEU A 82 -1.90 -2.82 -22.76
C LEU A 82 -1.77 -3.91 -21.69
N PHE A 83 -1.80 -3.50 -20.44
CA PHE A 83 -1.93 -4.43 -19.33
C PHE A 83 -2.93 -3.93 -18.28
N ALA A 84 -3.46 -4.86 -17.51
CA ALA A 84 -4.15 -4.59 -16.26
C ALA A 84 -3.50 -5.34 -15.10
N MET A 85 -3.62 -4.78 -13.90
CA MET A 85 -3.22 -5.37 -12.65
C MET A 85 -4.36 -5.21 -11.65
N LEU A 86 -4.70 -6.29 -10.97
CA LEU A 86 -5.59 -6.32 -9.83
C LEU A 86 -4.80 -6.79 -8.63
N ALA A 87 -4.96 -6.12 -7.50
CA ALA A 87 -4.33 -6.50 -6.25
C ALA A 87 -5.30 -6.31 -5.08
N TYR A 88 -5.16 -7.15 -4.08
CA TYR A 88 -5.83 -7.05 -2.80
C TYR A 88 -4.78 -7.07 -1.70
N ALA A 89 -4.93 -6.21 -0.72
CA ALA A 89 -4.12 -6.20 0.49
C ALA A 89 -4.99 -6.10 1.73
N ASN A 90 -4.55 -6.76 2.79
CA ASN A 90 -5.12 -6.63 4.12
C ASN A 90 -4.02 -6.28 5.11
N TYR A 91 -4.34 -5.40 6.01
CA TYR A 91 -3.54 -4.96 7.13
C TYR A 91 -4.34 -5.28 8.38
N GLY A 92 -3.84 -6.18 9.21
CA GLY A 92 -4.47 -6.53 10.46
C GLY A 92 -4.43 -5.42 11.50
N GLU A 93 -4.68 -5.80 12.71
CA GLU A 93 -4.66 -4.91 13.87
C GLU A 93 -3.33 -4.14 13.97
N SER A 94 -3.43 -2.87 14.32
CA SER A 94 -2.32 -1.97 14.56
C SER A 94 -2.62 -1.13 15.80
N ASP A 95 -1.63 -0.97 16.67
CA ASP A 95 -1.75 -0.16 17.89
C ASP A 95 -1.86 1.33 17.58
N THR A 96 -1.55 1.74 16.34
CA THR A 96 -1.69 3.11 15.87
C THR A 96 -2.75 3.24 14.78
N LEU A 97 -3.33 4.42 14.68
CA LEU A 97 -4.31 4.74 13.64
C LEU A 97 -3.77 4.71 12.21
N GLY A 98 -2.52 4.41 12.03
CA GLY A 98 -1.88 4.56 10.75
C GLY A 98 -1.73 6.03 10.37
N TYR A 99 -1.75 6.32 9.11
CA TYR A 99 -1.40 7.61 8.54
C TYR A 99 -2.13 8.81 9.15
N GLY A 100 -1.38 9.68 9.85
CA GLY A 100 -1.81 11.03 10.22
C GLY A 100 -2.96 11.13 11.24
N GLY A 101 -3.30 10.06 11.88
CA GLY A 101 -4.42 10.06 12.80
C GLY A 101 -4.02 10.53 14.20
N ALA A 102 -4.39 11.74 14.56
CA ALA A 102 -4.49 12.15 15.96
C ALA A 102 -5.75 11.54 16.62
N GLY A 103 -6.15 10.36 16.21
CA GLY A 103 -7.33 9.69 16.74
C GLY A 103 -6.97 8.84 17.96
N THR A 104 -8.00 8.46 18.68
CA THR A 104 -7.88 7.66 19.91
C THR A 104 -8.22 6.18 19.69
N ALA A 105 -8.66 5.79 18.49
CA ALA A 105 -9.07 4.43 18.21
C ALA A 105 -7.99 3.68 17.41
N ALA A 106 -7.58 2.52 17.90
CA ALA A 106 -6.69 1.62 17.17
C ALA A 106 -7.37 1.08 15.92
N GLN A 107 -6.61 0.89 14.84
CA GLN A 107 -7.11 0.23 13.64
C GLN A 107 -7.14 -1.28 13.89
N THR A 108 -8.31 -1.88 13.80
CA THR A 108 -8.48 -3.34 13.96
C THR A 108 -8.27 -4.10 12.67
N ASP A 109 -8.66 -3.51 11.54
CA ASP A 109 -8.44 -4.07 10.20
C ASP A 109 -8.40 -2.97 9.14
N ALA A 110 -7.71 -3.22 8.02
CA ALA A 110 -7.86 -2.42 6.83
C ALA A 110 -7.62 -3.28 5.59
N GLU A 111 -8.51 -3.18 4.63
CA GLU A 111 -8.40 -3.87 3.37
C GLU A 111 -8.46 -2.88 2.20
N GLU A 112 -7.78 -3.24 1.13
CA GLU A 112 -7.74 -2.41 -0.08
C GLU A 112 -7.68 -3.27 -1.33
N ILE A 113 -8.52 -2.91 -2.31
CA ILE A 113 -8.51 -3.48 -3.66
C ILE A 113 -8.04 -2.42 -4.63
N ASP A 114 -6.97 -2.72 -5.38
CA ASP A 114 -6.38 -1.85 -6.40
C ASP A 114 -6.60 -2.41 -7.79
N LEU A 115 -7.17 -1.63 -8.70
CA LEU A 115 -7.18 -1.90 -10.14
C LEU A 115 -6.31 -0.86 -10.86
N VAL A 116 -5.37 -1.33 -11.66
CA VAL A 116 -4.52 -0.47 -12.50
C VAL A 116 -4.58 -0.95 -13.94
N ILE A 117 -4.92 -0.08 -14.87
CA ILE A 117 -4.88 -0.34 -16.32
C ILE A 117 -3.92 0.66 -16.95
N VAL A 118 -2.98 0.17 -17.74
CA VAL A 118 -2.02 1.02 -18.47
C VAL A 118 -2.08 0.70 -19.95
N TYR A 119 -2.29 1.73 -20.74
CA TYR A 119 -2.28 1.67 -22.20
C TYR A 119 -1.30 2.68 -22.80
N LYS A 120 -0.44 2.22 -23.68
CA LYS A 120 0.54 3.05 -24.40
C LYS A 120 0.22 3.00 -25.91
N PRO A 121 -0.73 3.83 -26.40
CA PRO A 121 -1.12 3.80 -27.81
C PRO A 121 0.04 4.09 -28.77
N ILE A 122 0.93 4.99 -28.38
CA ILE A 122 2.18 5.31 -29.07
C ILE A 122 3.34 5.38 -28.08
N LYS A 123 4.58 5.42 -28.57
CA LYS A 123 5.81 5.38 -27.75
C LYS A 123 5.83 6.44 -26.64
N ASP A 124 5.39 7.64 -26.94
CA ASP A 124 5.54 8.80 -26.06
C ASP A 124 4.26 9.16 -25.29
N LEU A 125 3.15 8.42 -25.48
CA LEU A 125 1.89 8.63 -24.77
C LEU A 125 1.56 7.41 -23.88
N MET A 126 1.32 7.68 -22.60
CA MET A 126 0.81 6.71 -21.65
C MET A 126 -0.52 7.18 -21.08
N LEU A 127 -1.52 6.32 -21.15
CA LEU A 127 -2.79 6.46 -20.45
C LEU A 127 -2.81 5.46 -19.29
N LYS A 128 -3.12 5.92 -18.08
CA LYS A 128 -3.22 5.09 -16.91
C LYS A 128 -4.54 5.39 -16.19
N LEU A 129 -5.34 4.35 -16.03
CA LEU A 129 -6.48 4.34 -15.12
C LEU A 129 -6.04 3.59 -13.85
N PHE A 130 -6.33 4.14 -12.70
CA PHE A 130 -6.37 3.35 -11.49
C PHE A 130 -7.65 3.62 -10.70
N HIS A 131 -8.09 2.59 -10.01
CA HIS A 131 -9.21 2.60 -9.08
C HIS A 131 -8.78 1.86 -7.82
N ALA A 132 -9.09 2.41 -6.67
CA ALA A 132 -8.82 1.79 -5.40
C ALA A 132 -10.03 1.96 -4.48
N ASP A 133 -10.44 0.85 -3.86
CA ASP A 133 -11.43 0.82 -2.79
C ASP A 133 -10.76 0.33 -1.51
N ARG A 134 -10.96 1.07 -0.44
CA ARG A 134 -10.41 0.79 0.88
C ARG A 134 -11.50 0.83 1.93
N THR A 135 -11.51 -0.17 2.80
CA THR A 135 -12.24 -0.17 4.07
C THR A 135 -11.25 -0.19 5.22
N SER A 136 -11.51 0.56 6.28
CA SER A 136 -10.72 0.55 7.51
C SER A 136 -11.66 0.49 8.69
N GLU A 137 -11.43 -0.47 9.55
CA GLU A 137 -12.16 -0.71 10.78
C GLU A 137 -11.36 -0.17 11.97
N TYR A 138 -12.06 0.36 12.97
CA TYR A 138 -11.45 0.95 14.14
C TYR A 138 -12.21 0.54 15.40
N ASP A 139 -11.49 0.28 16.48
CA ASP A 139 -12.08 -0.05 17.75
C ASP A 139 -12.93 1.11 18.30
N GLY A 140 -14.19 0.82 18.65
CA GLY A 140 -15.11 1.75 19.30
C GLY A 140 -15.54 2.96 18.46
N THR A 141 -15.34 2.95 17.13
CA THR A 141 -15.75 4.04 16.24
C THR A 141 -16.29 3.52 14.90
N VAL A 142 -16.69 4.42 14.03
CA VAL A 142 -17.29 4.10 12.74
C VAL A 142 -16.23 3.70 11.73
N ASP A 143 -16.48 2.63 10.98
CA ASP A 143 -15.65 2.21 9.85
C ASP A 143 -15.59 3.28 8.78
N ARG A 144 -14.45 3.33 8.10
CA ARG A 144 -14.20 4.30 7.02
C ARG A 144 -14.01 3.59 5.71
N THR A 145 -14.81 3.97 4.73
CA THR A 145 -14.65 3.54 3.34
C THR A 145 -14.16 4.69 2.48
N GLN A 146 -13.26 4.39 1.55
CA GLN A 146 -12.73 5.35 0.57
C GLN A 146 -12.72 4.69 -0.79
N SER A 147 -13.26 5.37 -1.79
CA SER A 147 -13.18 4.97 -3.20
C SER A 147 -12.52 6.09 -4.00
N HIS A 148 -11.58 5.74 -4.86
CA HIS A 148 -10.86 6.70 -5.66
C HIS A 148 -10.57 6.17 -7.06
N THR A 149 -10.98 6.95 -8.06
CA THR A 149 -10.66 6.68 -9.46
C THR A 149 -9.87 7.83 -10.04
N ARG A 150 -8.78 7.54 -10.74
CA ARG A 150 -7.97 8.54 -11.44
C ARG A 150 -7.59 8.09 -12.85
N LEU A 151 -7.79 8.98 -13.82
CA LEU A 151 -7.26 8.85 -15.17
C LEU A 151 -6.07 9.80 -15.33
N ILE A 152 -4.96 9.26 -15.80
CA ILE A 152 -3.71 10.01 -16.02
C ILE A 152 -3.31 9.84 -17.47
N ALA A 153 -3.06 10.95 -18.16
CA ALA A 153 -2.41 10.98 -19.45
C ALA A 153 -1.02 11.61 -19.28
N SER A 154 0.02 10.93 -19.73
CA SER A 154 1.40 11.41 -19.68
C SER A 154 1.99 11.39 -21.09
N TYR A 155 2.49 12.53 -21.55
CA TYR A 155 3.18 12.65 -22.82
C TYR A 155 4.63 13.09 -22.60
N LYS A 156 5.55 12.45 -23.29
CA LYS A 156 6.99 12.79 -23.24
C LYS A 156 7.36 13.54 -24.51
N PHE A 157 7.82 14.77 -24.37
CA PHE A 157 8.36 15.62 -25.45
C PHE A 157 9.80 15.26 -25.77
#